data_35513ef06629aada31a86235dff1bc47
#
_entry.id   35513ef06629aada31a86235dff1bc47
#
_cell.length_a   1.000
_cell.length_b   1.000
_cell.length_c   1.000
_cell.angle_alpha   90.00
_cell.angle_beta   90.00
_cell.angle_gamma   90.00
#
_symmetry.space_group_name_H-M   'P 1'
#
loop_
_entity.id
_entity.type
_entity.pdbx_description
1 polymer ?
#
loop_
_entity_poly.entity_id
_entity_poly.type
_entity_poly.pdbx_seq_one_letter_code
_entity_poly.pdbx_strand_id
1 'polypeptide(L)'
;QFYILLPVLQKYTKIMMPLSIVISILSISLITYLSTIQGMQLPLIIYAGPFITWFVFFMLGVYYSSEKINYTVKQAIAVIVFGFGLECIETYWLNTNYGGGYGIKLSAFIYSIGVIMLILSPKVKAAYKNNKITSIVAYIGNISFGVYLIHCFVIMGVNYLLPTHSWVLSWMLVVILTSMLIASARMILPHGLNKYLGFS
;
A
#
# COMPACT_ATOMS: atom_id res chain seq x y z
N GLN A 1 3.37 -13.14 6.29
CA GLN A 1 4.51 -12.86 7.18
C GLN A 1 4.04 -12.07 8.43
N PHE A 2 3.43 -10.90 8.28
CA PHE A 2 2.96 -10.09 9.42
C PHE A 2 1.94 -10.80 10.32
N TYR A 3 1.03 -11.60 9.77
CA TYR A 3 0.02 -12.29 10.56
C TYR A 3 0.61 -13.31 11.53
N ILE A 4 1.74 -13.93 11.20
CA ILE A 4 2.46 -14.85 12.08
C ILE A 4 3.06 -14.09 13.27
N LEU A 5 3.55 -12.88 13.01
CA LEU A 5 4.18 -12.02 14.02
C LEU A 5 3.16 -11.18 14.82
N LEU A 6 1.90 -11.13 14.38
CA LEU A 6 0.88 -10.25 14.95
C LEU A 6 0.77 -10.31 16.48
N PRO A 7 0.74 -11.51 17.16
CA PRO A 7 0.64 -11.57 18.61
C PRO A 7 1.83 -10.90 19.33
N VAL A 8 3.03 -11.04 18.76
CA VAL A 8 4.25 -10.42 19.30
C VAL A 8 4.23 -8.91 19.07
N LEU A 9 3.84 -8.47 17.87
CA LEU A 9 3.76 -7.05 17.50
C LEU A 9 2.72 -6.30 18.33
N GLN A 10 1.58 -6.94 18.62
CA GLN A 10 0.55 -6.37 19.50
C GLN A 10 1.05 -6.22 20.94
N LYS A 11 1.75 -7.23 21.48
CA LYS A 11 2.30 -7.19 22.84
C LYS A 11 3.31 -6.07 23.04
N TYR A 12 4.13 -5.79 22.00
CA TYR A 12 5.23 -4.81 22.06
C TYR A 12 4.98 -3.57 21.20
N THR A 13 3.72 -3.21 20.93
CA THR A 13 3.34 -2.13 20.01
C THR A 13 4.08 -0.81 20.26
N LYS A 14 4.25 -0.42 21.54
CA LYS A 14 4.93 0.84 21.89
C LYS A 14 6.40 0.90 21.48
N ILE A 15 7.09 -0.24 21.44
CA ILE A 15 8.49 -0.35 21.02
C ILE A 15 8.54 -0.59 19.50
N MET A 16 7.65 -1.44 18.98
CA MET A 16 7.64 -1.84 17.58
C MET A 16 7.22 -0.70 16.65
N MET A 17 6.40 0.24 17.13
CA MET A 17 5.97 1.38 16.32
C MET A 17 7.13 2.30 15.92
N PRO A 18 7.94 2.88 16.83
CA PRO A 18 9.10 3.67 16.45
C PRO A 18 10.14 2.85 15.67
N LEU A 19 10.35 1.59 16.06
CA LEU A 19 11.27 0.69 15.37
C LEU A 19 10.83 0.47 13.90
N SER A 20 9.52 0.30 13.63
CA SER A 20 9.00 0.14 12.29
C SER A 20 9.24 1.37 11.41
N ILE A 21 9.17 2.56 11.99
CA ILE A 21 9.48 3.82 11.27
C ILE A 21 10.95 3.80 10.83
N VAL A 22 11.87 3.52 11.74
CA VAL A 22 13.30 3.48 11.43
C VAL A 22 13.61 2.43 10.36
N ILE A 23 13.10 1.21 10.54
CA ILE A 23 13.31 0.11 9.58
C ILE A 23 12.76 0.48 8.19
N SER A 24 11.54 1.04 8.11
CA SER A 24 10.95 1.43 6.83
C SER A 24 11.74 2.56 6.16
N ILE A 25 12.19 3.58 6.92
CA ILE A 25 13.02 4.66 6.40
C ILE A 25 14.32 4.09 5.81
N LEU A 26 15.02 3.24 6.55
CA LEU A 26 16.28 2.64 6.09
C LEU A 26 16.06 1.78 4.83
N SER A 27 15.00 0.97 4.82
CA SER A 27 14.65 0.13 3.67
C SER A 27 14.35 0.97 2.42
N ILE A 28 13.52 2.01 2.54
CA ILE A 28 13.17 2.89 1.42
C ILE A 28 14.40 3.65 0.92
N SER A 29 15.20 4.20 1.84
CA SER A 29 16.42 4.93 1.49
C SER A 29 17.40 4.04 0.72
N LEU A 30 17.56 2.78 1.15
CA LEU A 30 18.41 1.80 0.48
C LEU A 30 17.86 1.47 -0.92
N ILE A 31 16.57 1.22 -1.05
CA ILE A 31 15.92 0.93 -2.34
C ILE A 31 16.09 2.12 -3.29
N THR A 32 15.82 3.35 -2.84
CA THR A 32 15.97 4.56 -3.64
C THR A 32 17.43 4.76 -4.06
N TYR A 33 18.37 4.54 -3.15
CA TYR A 33 19.80 4.64 -3.45
C TYR A 33 20.22 3.65 -4.54
N LEU A 34 19.88 2.37 -4.38
CA LEU A 34 20.27 1.33 -5.33
C LEU A 34 19.56 1.49 -6.68
N SER A 35 18.24 1.75 -6.68
CA SER A 35 17.47 1.78 -7.93
C SER A 35 17.61 3.10 -8.70
N THR A 36 17.65 4.24 -8.00
CA THR A 36 17.61 5.55 -8.66
C THR A 36 19.01 6.16 -8.77
N ILE A 37 19.79 6.14 -7.69
CA ILE A 37 21.12 6.79 -7.68
C ILE A 37 22.17 5.90 -8.36
N GLN A 38 22.17 4.60 -8.06
CA GLN A 38 23.10 3.63 -8.68
C GLN A 38 22.60 3.10 -10.03
N GLY A 39 21.34 3.37 -10.40
CA GLY A 39 20.75 2.89 -11.65
C GLY A 39 20.59 1.37 -11.73
N MET A 40 20.61 0.65 -10.58
CA MET A 40 20.49 -0.80 -10.57
C MET A 40 19.04 -1.22 -10.87
N GLN A 41 18.88 -2.13 -11.83
CA GLN A 41 17.58 -2.77 -12.10
C GLN A 41 17.28 -3.81 -11.03
N LEU A 42 16.61 -3.39 -9.95
CA LEU A 42 16.21 -4.30 -8.89
C LEU A 42 15.03 -5.18 -9.34
N PRO A 43 15.08 -6.51 -9.15
CA PRO A 43 13.92 -7.36 -9.34
C PRO A 43 12.73 -6.86 -8.51
N LEU A 44 11.51 -6.98 -9.07
CA LEU A 44 10.28 -6.49 -8.42
C LEU A 44 10.12 -7.05 -6.99
N ILE A 45 10.54 -8.28 -6.76
CA ILE A 45 10.49 -8.92 -5.45
C ILE A 45 11.40 -8.24 -4.42
N ILE A 46 12.52 -7.64 -4.83
CA ILE A 46 13.42 -6.89 -3.95
C ILE A 46 12.94 -5.44 -3.83
N TYR A 47 12.43 -4.87 -4.91
CA TYR A 47 11.98 -3.49 -4.97
C TYR A 47 10.69 -3.26 -4.16
N ALA A 48 9.69 -4.11 -4.31
CA ALA A 48 8.37 -3.93 -3.72
C ALA A 48 7.93 -5.07 -2.77
N GLY A 49 8.69 -6.19 -2.74
CA GLY A 49 8.34 -7.39 -1.98
C GLY A 49 8.72 -7.40 -0.50
N PRO A 50 9.80 -6.72 -0.04
CA PRO A 50 10.19 -6.82 1.35
C PRO A 50 9.13 -6.25 2.29
N PHE A 51 8.62 -7.07 3.20
CA PHE A 51 7.66 -6.64 4.22
C PHE A 51 8.20 -5.52 5.12
N ILE A 52 9.52 -5.43 5.28
CA ILE A 52 10.20 -4.40 6.08
C ILE A 52 9.96 -2.99 5.54
N THR A 53 9.84 -2.84 4.23
CA THR A 53 9.53 -1.55 3.59
C THR A 53 8.14 -1.04 4.01
N TRP A 54 7.15 -1.94 4.10
CA TRP A 54 5.77 -1.63 4.44
C TRP A 54 5.44 -1.78 5.92
N PHE A 55 6.45 -2.08 6.75
CA PHE A 55 6.28 -2.41 8.16
C PHE A 55 5.61 -1.29 8.95
N VAL A 56 5.93 -0.04 8.65
CA VAL A 56 5.30 1.11 9.32
C VAL A 56 3.78 1.15 9.09
N PHE A 57 3.28 0.82 7.92
CA PHE A 57 1.84 0.83 7.64
C PHE A 57 1.12 -0.30 8.37
N PHE A 58 1.74 -1.48 8.47
CA PHE A 58 1.21 -2.56 9.26
C PHE A 58 1.15 -2.19 10.76
N MET A 59 2.23 -1.65 11.29
CA MET A 59 2.30 -1.20 12.68
C MET A 59 1.35 -0.03 12.97
N LEU A 60 1.13 0.88 12.02
CA LEU A 60 0.08 1.90 12.12
C LEU A 60 -1.30 1.26 12.30
N GLY A 61 -1.64 0.25 11.51
CA GLY A 61 -2.90 -0.49 11.66
C GLY A 61 -3.05 -1.12 13.05
N VAL A 62 -2.01 -1.79 13.54
CA VAL A 62 -1.98 -2.38 14.90
C VAL A 62 -2.14 -1.30 15.97
N TYR A 63 -1.39 -0.21 15.85
CA TYR A 63 -1.43 0.91 16.78
C TYR A 63 -2.82 1.59 16.82
N TYR A 64 -3.44 1.85 15.67
CA TYR A 64 -4.79 2.40 15.57
C TYR A 64 -5.88 1.47 16.11
N SER A 65 -5.64 0.15 16.12
CA SER A 65 -6.60 -0.81 16.70
C SER A 65 -6.50 -0.91 18.22
N SER A 66 -5.34 -0.64 18.79
CA SER A 66 -5.06 -0.80 20.22
C SER A 66 -5.11 0.49 21.03
N GLU A 67 -4.81 1.64 20.42
CA GLU A 67 -4.69 2.92 21.10
C GLU A 67 -5.73 3.93 20.59
N LYS A 68 -6.28 4.74 21.50
CA LYS A 68 -7.14 5.87 21.13
C LYS A 68 -6.27 7.06 20.73
N ILE A 69 -6.03 7.20 19.44
CA ILE A 69 -5.24 8.31 18.90
C ILE A 69 -6.17 9.51 18.70
N ASN A 70 -5.87 10.60 19.39
CA ASN A 70 -6.58 11.86 19.24
C ASN A 70 -5.84 12.79 18.28
N TYR A 71 -6.38 12.97 17.09
CA TYR A 71 -5.92 13.97 16.13
C TYR A 71 -7.10 14.60 15.40
N THR A 72 -6.89 15.78 14.88
CA THR A 72 -7.90 16.53 14.14
C THR A 72 -7.77 16.32 12.64
N VAL A 73 -8.88 16.51 11.91
CA VAL A 73 -8.87 16.51 10.44
C VAL A 73 -7.86 17.53 9.89
N LYS A 74 -7.73 18.68 10.55
CA LYS A 74 -6.76 19.72 10.15
C LYS A 74 -5.31 19.21 10.21
N GLN A 75 -4.96 18.45 11.25
CA GLN A 75 -3.62 17.83 11.36
C GLN A 75 -3.37 16.80 10.25
N ALA A 76 -4.38 15.95 9.95
CA ALA A 76 -4.27 14.99 8.85
C ALA A 76 -4.06 15.72 7.50
N ILE A 77 -4.84 16.77 7.22
CA ILE A 77 -4.68 17.58 6.00
C ILE A 77 -3.30 18.25 5.96
N ALA A 78 -2.82 18.78 7.09
CA ALA A 78 -1.48 19.38 7.15
C ALA A 78 -0.39 18.36 6.79
N VAL A 79 -0.48 17.11 7.30
CA VAL A 79 0.47 16.03 6.94
C VAL A 79 0.37 15.66 5.46
N ILE A 80 -0.85 15.64 4.87
CA ILE A 80 -1.05 15.39 3.44
C ILE A 80 -0.38 16.48 2.61
N VAL A 81 -0.66 17.74 2.89
CA VAL A 81 -0.12 18.88 2.13
C VAL A 81 1.40 18.92 2.25
N PHE A 82 1.93 18.75 3.45
CA PHE A 82 3.38 18.69 3.68
C PHE A 82 4.03 17.52 2.96
N GLY A 83 3.47 16.31 3.10
CA GLY A 83 3.99 15.11 2.44
C GLY A 83 3.93 15.20 0.93
N PHE A 84 2.85 15.76 0.37
CA PHE A 84 2.72 15.99 -1.07
C PHE A 84 3.73 17.03 -1.59
N GLY A 85 3.94 18.11 -0.83
CA GLY A 85 4.98 19.09 -1.17
C GLY A 85 6.37 18.47 -1.20
N LEU A 86 6.71 17.65 -0.19
CA LEU A 86 7.96 16.90 -0.18
C LEU A 86 8.06 15.91 -1.35
N GLU A 87 6.96 15.25 -1.72
CA GLU A 87 6.89 14.33 -2.85
C GLU A 87 7.25 15.04 -4.17
N CYS A 88 6.70 16.23 -4.39
CA CYS A 88 7.03 17.05 -5.56
C CYS A 88 8.51 17.43 -5.59
N ILE A 89 9.06 17.87 -4.46
CA ILE A 89 10.46 18.26 -4.34
C ILE A 89 11.39 17.06 -4.56
N GLU A 90 11.14 15.95 -3.86
CA GLU A 90 11.95 14.73 -3.98
C GLU A 90 11.91 14.16 -5.40
N THR A 91 10.72 14.12 -6.03
CA THR A 91 10.57 13.66 -7.41
C THR A 91 11.33 14.55 -8.38
N TYR A 92 11.19 15.88 -8.25
CA TYR A 92 11.89 16.83 -9.10
C TYR A 92 13.41 16.68 -8.96
N TRP A 93 13.91 16.59 -7.73
CA TRP A 93 15.35 16.45 -7.47
C TRP A 93 15.92 15.13 -8.01
N LEU A 94 15.23 14.00 -7.77
CA LEU A 94 15.67 12.70 -8.26
C LEU A 94 15.61 12.61 -9.79
N ASN A 95 14.55 13.17 -10.38
CA ASN A 95 14.42 13.16 -11.84
C ASN A 95 15.47 14.02 -12.53
N THR A 96 15.75 15.21 -12.00
CA THR A 96 16.73 16.14 -12.59
C THR A 96 18.15 15.62 -12.50
N ASN A 97 18.52 14.97 -11.38
CA ASN A 97 19.90 14.55 -11.15
C ASN A 97 20.19 13.12 -11.61
N TYR A 98 19.18 12.24 -11.63
CA TYR A 98 19.38 10.79 -11.86
C TYR A 98 18.44 10.20 -12.91
N GLY A 99 17.54 10.99 -13.50
CA GLY A 99 16.58 10.52 -14.50
C GLY A 99 15.53 9.54 -13.96
N GLY A 100 15.30 9.52 -12.64
CA GLY A 100 14.41 8.59 -11.95
C GLY A 100 13.47 9.28 -10.97
N GLY A 101 13.04 8.57 -9.92
CA GLY A 101 12.23 9.16 -8.85
C GLY A 101 10.72 8.97 -8.99
N TYR A 102 10.30 8.05 -9.84
CA TYR A 102 8.86 7.71 -10.02
C TYR A 102 8.43 6.49 -9.19
N GLY A 103 9.34 5.90 -8.43
CA GLY A 103 9.09 4.69 -7.65
C GLY A 103 8.76 4.96 -6.17
N ILE A 104 9.11 3.99 -5.34
CA ILE A 104 8.94 4.06 -3.89
C ILE A 104 9.88 5.13 -3.34
N LYS A 105 9.33 6.10 -2.58
CA LYS A 105 10.05 7.24 -2.01
C LYS A 105 9.63 7.50 -0.57
N LEU A 106 10.52 8.17 0.18
CA LEU A 106 10.25 8.49 1.58
C LEU A 106 9.09 9.48 1.76
N SER A 107 9.01 10.49 0.91
CA SER A 107 7.92 11.48 0.92
C SER A 107 6.54 10.87 0.67
N ALA A 108 6.46 9.86 -0.21
CA ALA A 108 5.22 9.12 -0.46
C ALA A 108 4.66 8.43 0.79
N PHE A 109 5.54 7.98 1.70
CA PHE A 109 5.12 7.40 2.98
C PHE A 109 4.50 8.44 3.92
N ILE A 110 5.08 9.65 3.98
CA ILE A 110 4.55 10.75 4.79
C ILE A 110 3.15 11.13 4.27
N TYR A 111 3.02 11.32 2.96
CA TYR A 111 1.75 11.60 2.32
C TYR A 111 0.71 10.50 2.61
N SER A 112 1.08 9.23 2.45
CA SER A 112 0.19 8.09 2.70
C SER A 112 -0.26 7.99 4.16
N ILE A 113 0.62 8.28 5.12
CA ILE A 113 0.27 8.36 6.55
C ILE A 113 -0.80 9.44 6.77
N GLY A 114 -0.65 10.61 6.16
CA GLY A 114 -1.65 11.68 6.22
C GLY A 114 -3.01 11.26 5.67
N VAL A 115 -3.03 10.54 4.55
CA VAL A 115 -4.27 9.99 3.95
C VAL A 115 -4.92 8.96 4.89
N ILE A 116 -4.13 8.06 5.48
CA ILE A 116 -4.64 7.08 6.46
C ILE A 116 -5.23 7.80 7.67
N MET A 117 -4.53 8.80 8.22
CA MET A 117 -5.03 9.63 9.31
C MET A 117 -6.36 10.28 8.93
N LEU A 118 -6.49 10.86 7.74
CA LEU A 118 -7.73 11.49 7.29
C LEU A 118 -8.88 10.48 7.24
N ILE A 119 -8.69 9.35 6.59
CA ILE A 119 -9.72 8.31 6.42
C ILE A 119 -10.14 7.73 7.79
N LEU A 120 -9.19 7.50 8.69
CA LEU A 120 -9.45 6.94 10.02
C LEU A 120 -9.92 7.98 11.03
N SER A 121 -10.00 9.26 10.68
CA SER A 121 -10.45 10.29 11.61
C SER A 121 -11.90 10.07 12.05
N PRO A 122 -12.25 10.33 13.33
CA PRO A 122 -13.59 10.09 13.85
C PRO A 122 -14.68 10.85 13.07
N LYS A 123 -14.39 12.09 12.63
CA LYS A 123 -15.33 12.90 11.84
C LYS A 123 -15.62 12.30 10.47
N VAL A 124 -14.59 11.83 9.78
CA VAL A 124 -14.73 11.20 8.47
C VAL A 124 -15.46 9.85 8.61
N LYS A 125 -15.09 9.04 9.60
CA LYS A 125 -15.80 7.77 9.90
C LYS A 125 -17.29 8.01 10.18
N ALA A 126 -17.65 9.06 10.92
CA ALA A 126 -19.05 9.40 11.21
C ALA A 126 -19.83 9.80 9.94
N ALA A 127 -19.19 10.55 9.03
CA ALA A 127 -19.79 10.96 7.77
C ALA A 127 -20.09 9.78 6.83
N TYR A 128 -19.28 8.70 6.91
CA TYR A 128 -19.45 7.52 6.05
C TYR A 128 -20.39 6.45 6.62
N LYS A 129 -20.84 6.55 7.88
CA LYS A 129 -21.49 5.47 8.62
C LYS A 129 -22.77 4.87 7.99
N ASN A 130 -23.42 5.54 7.04
CA ASN A 130 -24.70 5.06 6.45
C ASN A 130 -24.84 5.36 4.94
N ASN A 131 -23.76 5.34 4.16
CA ASN A 131 -23.83 5.69 2.75
C ASN A 131 -23.54 4.45 1.86
N LYS A 132 -24.23 4.33 0.72
CA LYS A 132 -23.97 3.30 -0.31
C LYS A 132 -22.48 3.25 -0.74
N ILE A 133 -21.82 4.40 -0.77
CA ILE A 133 -20.38 4.51 -1.07
C ILE A 133 -19.55 3.72 -0.06
N THR A 134 -19.90 3.76 1.22
CA THR A 134 -19.20 3.01 2.28
C THR A 134 -19.28 1.51 2.08
N SER A 135 -20.42 1.00 1.63
CA SER A 135 -20.60 -0.42 1.34
C SER A 135 -19.72 -0.86 0.16
N ILE A 136 -19.61 -0.01 -0.88
CA ILE A 136 -18.72 -0.26 -2.01
C ILE A 136 -17.25 -0.24 -1.58
N VAL A 137 -16.85 0.77 -0.81
CA VAL A 137 -15.47 0.88 -0.31
C VAL A 137 -15.12 -0.28 0.62
N ALA A 138 -16.05 -0.69 1.51
CA ALA A 138 -15.87 -1.85 2.37
C ALA A 138 -15.75 -3.14 1.55
N TYR A 139 -16.57 -3.29 0.52
CA TYR A 139 -16.47 -4.44 -0.41
C TYR A 139 -15.12 -4.49 -1.12
N ILE A 140 -14.65 -3.36 -1.69
CA ILE A 140 -13.33 -3.26 -2.31
C ILE A 140 -12.23 -3.56 -1.29
N GLY A 141 -12.36 -3.05 -0.05
CA GLY A 141 -11.42 -3.33 1.04
C GLY A 141 -11.33 -4.83 1.35
N ASN A 142 -12.45 -5.51 1.41
CA ASN A 142 -12.51 -6.95 1.70
C ASN A 142 -11.84 -7.81 0.62
N ILE A 143 -11.91 -7.39 -0.65
CA ILE A 143 -11.27 -8.13 -1.76
C ILE A 143 -9.85 -7.62 -2.07
N SER A 144 -9.42 -6.51 -1.47
CA SER A 144 -8.14 -5.85 -1.81
C SER A 144 -6.93 -6.74 -1.60
N PHE A 145 -6.95 -7.61 -0.60
CA PHE A 145 -5.87 -8.56 -0.38
C PHE A 145 -5.78 -9.60 -1.49
N GLY A 146 -6.92 -10.12 -1.96
CA GLY A 146 -6.98 -11.03 -3.11
C GLY A 146 -6.51 -10.33 -4.40
N VAL A 147 -6.92 -9.08 -4.62
CA VAL A 147 -6.41 -8.24 -5.72
C VAL A 147 -4.90 -8.14 -5.64
N TYR A 148 -4.36 -7.80 -4.47
CA TYR A 148 -2.92 -7.67 -4.25
C TYR A 148 -2.16 -8.96 -4.57
N LEU A 149 -2.70 -10.13 -4.21
CA LEU A 149 -2.05 -11.42 -4.49
C LEU A 149 -2.05 -11.78 -5.97
N ILE A 150 -3.12 -11.49 -6.69
CA ILE A 150 -3.34 -11.96 -8.07
C ILE A 150 -2.80 -10.98 -9.11
N HIS A 151 -2.89 -9.66 -8.88
CA HIS A 151 -2.57 -8.67 -9.92
C HIS A 151 -1.15 -8.78 -10.47
N CYS A 152 -0.17 -9.13 -9.64
CA CYS A 152 1.22 -9.31 -10.09
C CYS A 152 1.35 -10.45 -11.13
N PHE A 153 0.67 -11.56 -10.90
CA PHE A 153 0.65 -12.68 -11.86
C PHE A 153 -0.06 -12.30 -13.15
N VAL A 154 -1.16 -11.53 -13.04
CA VAL A 154 -1.89 -11.03 -14.20
C VAL A 154 -1.04 -10.04 -15.01
N ILE A 155 -0.32 -9.12 -14.35
CA ILE A 155 0.62 -8.21 -15.02
C ILE A 155 1.69 -9.00 -15.79
N MET A 156 2.30 -10.01 -15.15
CA MET A 156 3.29 -10.85 -15.81
C MET A 156 2.71 -11.57 -17.03
N GLY A 157 1.51 -12.14 -16.91
CA GLY A 157 0.80 -12.82 -17.99
C GLY A 157 0.45 -11.86 -19.14
N VAL A 158 -0.11 -10.69 -18.85
CA VAL A 158 -0.45 -9.67 -19.86
C VAL A 158 0.79 -9.20 -20.61
N ASN A 159 1.89 -8.90 -19.90
CA ASN A 159 3.13 -8.47 -20.54
C ASN A 159 3.78 -9.57 -21.37
N TYR A 160 3.66 -10.83 -20.98
CA TYR A 160 4.15 -11.96 -21.75
C TYR A 160 3.36 -12.20 -23.04
N LEU A 161 2.02 -12.10 -22.95
CA LEU A 161 1.14 -12.38 -24.10
C LEU A 161 1.04 -11.21 -25.07
N LEU A 162 1.22 -9.98 -24.59
CA LEU A 162 1.02 -8.75 -25.37
C LEU A 162 2.19 -7.77 -25.17
N PRO A 163 3.39 -8.08 -25.65
CA PRO A 163 4.60 -7.29 -25.36
C PRO A 163 4.63 -5.91 -26.02
N THR A 164 3.81 -5.65 -27.07
CA THR A 164 3.86 -4.42 -27.89
C THR A 164 2.63 -3.54 -27.76
N HIS A 165 1.80 -3.70 -26.74
CA HIS A 165 0.55 -2.96 -26.59
C HIS A 165 0.73 -1.65 -25.83
N SER A 166 -0.29 -0.79 -25.91
CA SER A 166 -0.28 0.49 -25.21
C SER A 166 -0.40 0.29 -23.70
N TRP A 167 0.28 1.15 -22.94
CA TRP A 167 0.23 1.21 -21.49
C TRP A 167 -1.22 1.23 -20.92
N VAL A 168 -2.12 2.02 -21.55
CA VAL A 168 -3.53 2.12 -21.14
C VAL A 168 -4.25 0.78 -21.31
N LEU A 169 -4.03 0.10 -22.43
CA LEU A 169 -4.65 -1.20 -22.71
C LEU A 169 -4.18 -2.27 -21.72
N SER A 170 -2.87 -2.30 -21.39
CA SER A 170 -2.34 -3.18 -20.35
C SER A 170 -3.07 -2.99 -19.04
N TRP A 171 -3.20 -1.73 -18.63
CA TRP A 171 -3.81 -1.40 -17.35
C TRP A 171 -5.28 -1.83 -17.28
N MET A 172 -6.04 -1.57 -18.33
CA MET A 172 -7.44 -2.01 -18.43
C MET A 172 -7.56 -3.54 -18.39
N LEU A 173 -6.71 -4.25 -19.14
CA LEU A 173 -6.70 -5.72 -19.15
C LEU A 173 -6.35 -6.30 -17.77
N VAL A 174 -5.35 -5.75 -17.10
CA VAL A 174 -4.97 -6.19 -15.75
C VAL A 174 -6.12 -6.02 -14.78
N VAL A 175 -6.80 -4.87 -14.78
CA VAL A 175 -7.96 -4.62 -13.89
C VAL A 175 -9.10 -5.59 -14.19
N ILE A 176 -9.47 -5.79 -15.46
CA ILE A 176 -10.55 -6.67 -15.86
C ILE A 176 -10.22 -8.13 -15.50
N LEU A 177 -9.06 -8.64 -15.90
CA LEU A 177 -8.66 -10.02 -15.67
C LEU A 177 -8.50 -10.33 -14.18
N THR A 178 -7.92 -9.42 -13.38
CA THR A 178 -7.82 -9.58 -11.94
C THR A 178 -9.20 -9.66 -11.30
N SER A 179 -10.12 -8.79 -11.70
CA SER A 179 -11.51 -8.79 -11.19
C SER A 179 -12.25 -10.08 -11.55
N MET A 180 -12.10 -10.56 -12.80
CA MET A 180 -12.70 -11.82 -13.25
C MET A 180 -12.14 -13.03 -12.50
N LEU A 181 -10.82 -13.10 -12.27
CA LEU A 181 -10.19 -14.17 -11.51
C LEU A 181 -10.67 -14.22 -10.06
N ILE A 182 -10.82 -13.05 -9.41
CA ILE A 182 -11.34 -12.98 -8.04
C ILE A 182 -12.80 -13.43 -8.01
N ALA A 183 -13.64 -12.96 -8.95
CA ALA A 183 -15.03 -13.38 -9.03
C ALA A 183 -15.15 -14.90 -9.25
N SER A 184 -14.35 -15.47 -10.15
CA SER A 184 -14.29 -16.91 -10.39
C SER A 184 -13.81 -17.70 -9.16
N ALA A 185 -12.75 -17.20 -8.49
CA ALA A 185 -12.24 -17.82 -7.28
C ALA A 185 -13.30 -17.87 -6.17
N ARG A 186 -14.09 -16.81 -6.00
CA ARG A 186 -15.20 -16.76 -5.03
C ARG A 186 -16.29 -17.79 -5.30
N MET A 187 -16.55 -18.11 -6.56
CA MET A 187 -17.56 -19.12 -6.94
C MET A 187 -17.07 -20.55 -6.75
N ILE A 188 -15.78 -20.80 -6.97
CA ILE A 188 -15.20 -22.14 -7.01
C ILE A 188 -14.69 -22.58 -5.63
N LEU A 189 -14.09 -21.64 -4.87
CA LEU A 189 -13.44 -21.97 -3.61
C LEU A 189 -14.43 -22.07 -2.45
N PRO A 190 -14.23 -23.00 -1.51
CA PRO A 190 -15.00 -23.08 -0.27
C PRO A 190 -14.91 -21.78 0.54
N HIS A 191 -16.00 -21.42 1.23
CA HIS A 191 -16.11 -20.16 1.97
C HIS A 191 -14.95 -19.92 2.98
N GLY A 192 -14.46 -20.98 3.62
CA GLY A 192 -13.30 -20.91 4.52
C GLY A 192 -12.02 -20.45 3.80
N LEU A 193 -11.71 -21.00 2.64
CA LEU A 193 -10.55 -20.64 1.84
C LEU A 193 -10.67 -19.21 1.28
N ASN A 194 -11.88 -18.82 0.85
CA ASN A 194 -12.13 -17.44 0.39
C ASN A 194 -11.75 -16.41 1.45
N LYS A 195 -12.07 -16.66 2.71
CA LYS A 195 -11.72 -15.79 3.83
C LYS A 195 -10.21 -15.68 4.05
N TYR A 196 -9.47 -16.81 3.99
CA TYR A 196 -8.02 -16.81 4.17
C TYR A 196 -7.26 -16.17 3.00
N LEU A 197 -7.78 -16.30 1.78
CA LEU A 197 -7.18 -15.72 0.57
C LEU A 197 -7.62 -14.29 0.29
N GLY A 198 -8.51 -13.73 1.12
CA GLY A 198 -8.98 -12.36 0.94
C GLY A 198 -9.91 -12.19 -0.26
N PHE A 199 -10.67 -13.23 -0.60
CA PHE A 199 -11.70 -13.20 -1.66
C PHE A 199 -13.11 -13.04 -1.11
N SER A 200 -13.28 -12.93 0.21
CA SER A 200 -14.60 -12.84 0.87
C SER A 200 -14.99 -11.40 1.17
#